data_b112b4d619f020b1ef5db3c82fad3cd3
#
_entry.id   b112b4d619f020b1ef5db3c82fad3cd3
#
_cell.length_a   1.000
_cell.length_b   1.000
_cell.length_c   1.000
_cell.angle_alpha   90.00
_cell.angle_beta   90.00
_cell.angle_gamma   90.00
#
_symmetry.space_group_name_H-M   'P 1'
#
loop_
_entity.id
_entity.type
_entity.pdbx_description
1 polymer ?
#
loop_
_entity_poly.entity_id
_entity_poly.type
_entity_poly.pdbx_seq_one_letter_code
_entity_poly.pdbx_strand_id
1 'polypeptide(L)'
;MKLAGVELNVQGLDFLDREGKIVPALKDARVRQALNYAIDKDALSKVLGGGKGRPVSTQFLPGSDGYDATLDSYYNYDVAKAKQLLTDAGFANGFELTILSAPFLGFDTLSQAVASYWQAIGVKTTIDSKPSVAEFLTGLSSGKYGGAVAGLGATTPTLITYNCCFKPGSAWNPSKTPVPDLQAIIAKLAATDATQAGPVAKQVNKYITEQALFVPVLATKLYFLYSPKISGVTPTATEASPNILNIVPAQ
;
A
#
# COMPACT_ATOMS: atom_id res chain seq x y z
N MET A 1 -7.84 -30.81 -9.06
CA MET A 1 -6.76 -29.90 -8.68
C MET A 1 -7.02 -29.33 -7.29
N LYS A 2 -5.97 -29.09 -6.50
CA LYS A 2 -6.04 -28.42 -5.19
C LYS A 2 -5.49 -27.00 -5.31
N LEU A 3 -5.84 -26.14 -4.36
CA LEU A 3 -5.42 -24.74 -4.32
C LEU A 3 -4.80 -24.44 -2.95
N ALA A 4 -3.60 -23.86 -2.95
CA ALA A 4 -2.97 -23.27 -1.77
C ALA A 4 -2.79 -21.77 -2.01
N GLY A 5 -3.04 -20.94 -1.02
CA GLY A 5 -2.93 -19.49 -1.18
C GLY A 5 -2.33 -18.82 0.05
N VAL A 6 -1.59 -17.74 -0.19
CA VAL A 6 -0.99 -16.90 0.86
C VAL A 6 -1.15 -15.42 0.53
N GLU A 7 -1.45 -14.60 1.50
CA GLU A 7 -1.47 -13.14 1.33
C GLU A 7 -0.04 -12.62 1.23
N LEU A 8 0.29 -11.95 0.12
CA LEU A 8 1.64 -11.48 -0.15
C LEU A 8 1.73 -10.02 -0.55
N ASN A 9 0.66 -9.46 -1.10
CA ASN A 9 0.67 -8.09 -1.62
C ASN A 9 -0.46 -7.27 -1.02
N VAL A 10 -0.16 -6.01 -0.78
CA VAL A 10 -1.16 -4.96 -0.59
C VAL A 10 -1.23 -4.14 -1.86
N GLN A 11 -2.42 -4.06 -2.44
CA GLN A 11 -2.71 -3.15 -3.55
C GLN A 11 -3.31 -1.85 -3.00
N GLY A 12 -2.88 -0.75 -3.57
CA GLY A 12 -3.30 0.58 -3.15
C GLY A 12 -2.57 1.66 -3.94
N LEU A 13 -2.35 2.81 -3.32
CA LEU A 13 -1.61 3.92 -3.90
C LEU A 13 -0.53 4.42 -2.95
N ASP A 14 0.57 4.90 -3.52
CA ASP A 14 1.62 5.61 -2.79
C ASP A 14 1.57 7.11 -3.14
N PHE A 15 1.71 7.97 -2.15
CA PHE A 15 1.86 9.41 -2.36
C PHE A 15 3.32 9.73 -2.67
N LEU A 16 3.59 10.12 -3.91
CA LEU A 16 4.94 10.44 -4.39
C LEU A 16 5.37 11.87 -4.02
N ASP A 17 4.39 12.78 -3.90
CA ASP A 17 4.60 14.21 -3.62
C ASP A 17 4.18 14.59 -2.19
N ARG A 18 4.86 14.04 -1.20
CA ARG A 18 4.55 14.29 0.22
C ARG A 18 4.98 15.68 0.71
N GLU A 19 5.77 16.41 -0.08
CA GLU A 19 6.14 17.83 0.18
C GLU A 19 5.18 18.83 -0.45
N GLY A 20 4.27 18.38 -1.31
CA GLY A 20 3.29 19.24 -1.99
C GLY A 20 3.91 20.17 -3.04
N LYS A 21 4.98 19.74 -3.69
CA LYS A 21 5.64 20.51 -4.78
C LYS A 21 4.80 20.56 -6.05
N ILE A 22 4.04 19.48 -6.30
CA ILE A 22 3.17 19.32 -7.46
C ILE A 22 1.72 19.50 -7.04
N VAL A 23 1.33 18.87 -5.94
CA VAL A 23 -0.01 18.89 -5.36
C VAL A 23 0.09 19.43 -3.93
N PRO A 24 0.01 20.76 -3.71
CA PRO A 24 0.22 21.39 -2.39
C PRO A 24 -0.59 20.77 -1.26
N ALA A 25 -1.79 20.26 -1.57
CA ALA A 25 -2.67 19.58 -0.63
C ALA A 25 -2.02 18.35 0.03
N LEU A 26 -1.21 17.58 -0.71
CA LEU A 26 -0.61 16.34 -0.21
C LEU A 26 0.45 16.54 0.88
N LYS A 27 0.92 17.77 1.09
CA LYS A 27 1.82 18.10 2.21
C LYS A 27 1.16 17.86 3.56
N ASP A 28 -0.13 18.18 3.69
CA ASP A 28 -0.87 18.03 4.93
C ASP A 28 -1.30 16.57 5.15
N ALA A 29 -0.90 16.01 6.29
CA ALA A 29 -1.28 14.64 6.66
C ALA A 29 -2.81 14.46 6.75
N ARG A 30 -3.57 15.50 7.15
CA ARG A 30 -5.03 15.46 7.22
C ARG A 30 -5.66 15.23 5.85
N VAL A 31 -5.09 15.81 4.79
CA VAL A 31 -5.52 15.56 3.41
C VAL A 31 -5.28 14.10 3.03
N ARG A 32 -4.09 13.55 3.31
CA ARG A 32 -3.79 12.14 3.02
C ARG A 32 -4.67 11.18 3.83
N GLN A 33 -4.99 11.53 5.08
CA GLN A 33 -5.95 10.80 5.93
C GLN A 33 -7.37 10.87 5.34
N ALA A 34 -7.81 12.04 4.88
CA ALA A 34 -9.10 12.21 4.22
C ALA A 34 -9.25 11.30 3.00
N LEU A 35 -8.20 11.21 2.17
CA LEU A 35 -8.16 10.31 1.01
C LEU A 35 -8.27 8.83 1.41
N ASN A 36 -7.75 8.44 2.59
CA ASN A 36 -7.92 7.09 3.13
C ASN A 36 -9.34 6.84 3.66
N TYR A 37 -9.91 7.77 4.45
CA TYR A 37 -11.28 7.64 4.98
C TYR A 37 -12.35 7.66 3.90
N ALA A 38 -12.09 8.27 2.75
CA ALA A 38 -13.04 8.37 1.65
C ALA A 38 -13.31 7.05 0.93
N ILE A 39 -12.52 6.00 1.13
CA ILE A 39 -12.58 4.75 0.36
C ILE A 39 -13.30 3.66 1.15
N ASP A 40 -14.38 3.11 0.57
CA ASP A 40 -15.00 1.88 1.07
C ASP A 40 -14.15 0.67 0.64
N LYS A 41 -13.16 0.35 1.49
CA LYS A 41 -12.21 -0.73 1.25
C LYS A 41 -12.88 -2.10 1.31
N ASP A 42 -13.94 -2.26 2.09
CA ASP A 42 -14.72 -3.49 2.16
C ASP A 42 -15.44 -3.76 0.84
N ALA A 43 -16.11 -2.76 0.28
CA ALA A 43 -16.77 -2.88 -1.02
C ALA A 43 -15.74 -3.16 -2.13
N LEU A 44 -14.63 -2.40 -2.17
CA LEU A 44 -13.58 -2.59 -3.18
C LEU A 44 -12.94 -3.97 -3.09
N SER A 45 -12.62 -4.45 -1.89
CA SER A 45 -12.00 -5.76 -1.69
C SER A 45 -12.90 -6.91 -2.16
N LYS A 46 -14.21 -6.79 -1.99
CA LYS A 46 -15.18 -7.77 -2.52
C LYS A 46 -15.20 -7.80 -4.04
N VAL A 47 -15.21 -6.62 -4.67
CA VAL A 47 -15.29 -6.51 -6.14
C VAL A 47 -13.94 -6.83 -6.80
N LEU A 48 -12.88 -6.15 -6.41
CA LEU A 48 -11.56 -6.27 -7.05
C LEU A 48 -10.85 -7.56 -6.64
N GLY A 49 -11.07 -8.01 -5.41
CA GLY A 49 -10.50 -9.27 -4.90
C GLY A 49 -11.27 -10.53 -5.32
N GLY A 50 -12.32 -10.42 -6.15
CA GLY A 50 -13.14 -11.55 -6.55
C GLY A 50 -13.76 -12.28 -5.36
N GLY A 51 -14.13 -11.59 -4.30
CA GLY A 51 -14.63 -12.13 -3.04
C GLY A 51 -13.54 -12.78 -2.14
N LYS A 52 -12.27 -12.69 -2.52
CA LYS A 52 -11.12 -13.28 -1.79
C LYS A 52 -10.11 -12.25 -1.31
N GLY A 53 -10.26 -10.99 -1.68
CA GLY A 53 -9.48 -9.88 -1.16
C GLY A 53 -9.87 -9.54 0.28
N ARG A 54 -8.93 -9.07 1.09
CA ARG A 54 -9.18 -8.57 2.45
C ARG A 54 -8.93 -7.06 2.49
N PRO A 55 -9.86 -6.25 3.01
CA PRO A 55 -9.64 -4.82 3.19
C PRO A 55 -8.51 -4.59 4.19
N VAL A 56 -7.67 -3.58 3.94
CA VAL A 56 -6.55 -3.25 4.82
C VAL A 56 -6.32 -1.74 4.90
N SER A 57 -5.87 -1.27 6.05
CA SER A 57 -5.45 0.11 6.28
C SER A 57 -3.93 0.23 6.47
N THR A 58 -3.21 -0.88 6.45
CA THR A 58 -1.77 -0.95 6.63
C THR A 58 -1.10 -1.64 5.45
N GLN A 59 0.16 -1.27 5.21
CA GLN A 59 1.02 -1.89 4.20
C GLN A 59 1.58 -3.25 4.66
N PHE A 60 1.60 -3.51 5.97
CA PHE A 60 2.17 -4.72 6.54
C PHE A 60 1.11 -5.78 6.77
N LEU A 61 1.39 -7.02 6.38
CA LEU A 61 0.49 -8.18 6.54
C LEU A 61 1.03 -9.15 7.59
N PRO A 62 0.19 -10.08 8.10
CA PRO A 62 0.64 -11.15 8.98
C PRO A 62 1.85 -11.88 8.40
N GLY A 63 2.90 -12.03 9.22
CA GLY A 63 4.19 -12.60 8.81
C GLY A 63 5.30 -11.57 8.59
N SER A 64 4.99 -10.25 8.47
CA SER A 64 6.02 -9.21 8.50
C SER A 64 6.37 -8.82 9.95
N ASP A 65 7.60 -8.35 10.16
CA ASP A 65 8.11 -7.89 11.46
C ASP A 65 7.36 -6.65 12.00
N GLY A 66 6.85 -5.81 11.09
CA GLY A 66 6.09 -4.60 11.42
C GLY A 66 4.58 -4.80 11.53
N TYR A 67 4.05 -6.02 11.37
CA TYR A 67 2.61 -6.23 11.42
C TYR A 67 2.00 -5.95 12.79
N ASP A 68 0.92 -5.16 12.79
CA ASP A 68 0.10 -4.90 13.95
C ASP A 68 -1.39 -4.97 13.55
N ALA A 69 -2.09 -5.99 14.06
CA ALA A 69 -3.49 -6.25 13.74
C ALA A 69 -4.43 -5.08 14.11
N THR A 70 -4.06 -4.24 15.08
CA THR A 70 -4.86 -3.08 15.49
C THR A 70 -4.94 -2.01 14.40
N LEU A 71 -4.02 -2.05 13.42
CA LEU A 71 -3.97 -1.11 12.29
C LEU A 71 -4.74 -1.59 11.07
N ASP A 72 -5.18 -2.85 11.01
CA ASP A 72 -5.88 -3.40 9.83
C ASP A 72 -7.15 -2.63 9.47
N SER A 73 -7.85 -2.08 10.45
CA SER A 73 -9.07 -1.27 10.29
C SER A 73 -8.92 0.18 10.75
N TYR A 74 -7.71 0.73 10.70
CA TYR A 74 -7.44 2.10 11.17
C TYR A 74 -8.24 3.15 10.40
N TYR A 75 -8.37 2.99 9.09
CA TYR A 75 -9.17 3.85 8.21
C TYR A 75 -10.49 3.16 7.83
N ASN A 76 -11.51 3.29 8.66
CA ASN A 76 -12.88 2.89 8.31
C ASN A 76 -13.49 3.90 7.35
N TYR A 77 -14.32 3.44 6.43
CA TYR A 77 -15.02 4.31 5.47
C TYR A 77 -15.88 5.36 6.17
N ASP A 78 -15.53 6.64 5.99
CA ASP A 78 -16.23 7.77 6.59
C ASP A 78 -16.08 9.03 5.72
N VAL A 79 -17.05 9.26 4.85
CA VAL A 79 -17.09 10.41 3.94
C VAL A 79 -17.23 11.73 4.70
N ALA A 80 -17.97 11.74 5.81
CA ALA A 80 -18.18 12.95 6.60
C ALA A 80 -16.86 13.39 7.24
N LYS A 81 -16.13 12.45 7.85
CA LYS A 81 -14.80 12.69 8.40
C LYS A 81 -13.80 13.10 7.32
N ALA A 82 -13.84 12.45 6.15
CA ALA A 82 -12.96 12.81 5.03
C ALA A 82 -13.17 14.28 4.60
N LYS A 83 -14.42 14.71 4.42
CA LYS A 83 -14.76 16.10 4.09
C LYS A 83 -14.37 17.08 5.19
N GLN A 84 -14.57 16.72 6.46
CA GLN A 84 -14.15 17.56 7.59
C GLN A 84 -12.64 17.76 7.59
N LEU A 85 -11.85 16.69 7.41
CA LEU A 85 -10.39 16.77 7.34
C LEU A 85 -9.89 17.65 6.18
N LEU A 86 -10.54 17.58 5.01
CA LEU A 86 -10.22 18.48 3.90
C LEU A 86 -10.56 19.93 4.24
N THR A 87 -11.69 20.20 4.90
CA THR A 87 -12.07 21.53 5.34
C THR A 87 -11.05 22.09 6.34
N ASP A 88 -10.68 21.30 7.34
CA ASP A 88 -9.71 21.69 8.39
C ASP A 88 -8.30 21.94 7.82
N ALA A 89 -7.98 21.27 6.71
CA ALA A 89 -6.73 21.48 5.98
C ALA A 89 -6.78 22.64 4.97
N GLY A 90 -7.93 23.33 4.82
CA GLY A 90 -8.10 24.45 3.89
C GLY A 90 -8.49 24.03 2.46
N PHE A 91 -8.89 22.78 2.24
CA PHE A 91 -9.26 22.22 0.94
C PHE A 91 -10.75 21.83 0.86
N ALA A 92 -11.64 22.61 1.48
CA ALA A 92 -13.11 22.35 1.48
C ALA A 92 -13.70 22.23 0.06
N ASN A 93 -13.13 22.92 -0.92
CA ASN A 93 -13.54 22.86 -2.33
C ASN A 93 -12.84 21.74 -3.13
N GLY A 94 -12.08 20.86 -2.46
CA GLY A 94 -11.28 19.84 -3.11
C GLY A 94 -10.02 20.37 -3.79
N PHE A 95 -9.41 19.52 -4.62
CA PHE A 95 -8.20 19.85 -5.40
C PHE A 95 -8.05 18.86 -6.57
N GLU A 96 -7.11 19.14 -7.45
CA GLU A 96 -6.76 18.24 -8.56
C GLU A 96 -5.55 17.37 -8.22
N LEU A 97 -5.60 16.10 -8.61
CA LEU A 97 -4.55 15.10 -8.38
C LEU A 97 -4.34 14.26 -9.63
N THR A 98 -3.11 14.19 -10.12
CA THR A 98 -2.75 13.23 -11.17
C THR A 98 -2.01 12.05 -10.55
N ILE A 99 -2.52 10.83 -10.82
CA ILE A 99 -1.92 9.58 -10.41
C ILE A 99 -1.40 8.79 -11.60
N LEU A 100 -0.23 8.20 -11.42
CA LEU A 100 0.36 7.26 -12.37
C LEU A 100 -0.28 5.88 -12.19
N SER A 101 -0.68 5.25 -13.29
CA SER A 101 -1.29 3.92 -13.31
C SER A 101 -0.74 3.04 -14.43
N ALA A 102 -1.25 1.83 -14.55
CA ALA A 102 -0.89 0.88 -15.59
C ALA A 102 -1.99 -0.18 -15.80
N PRO A 103 -2.15 -0.74 -17.01
CA PRO A 103 -3.21 -1.70 -17.29
C PRO A 103 -2.94 -3.12 -16.75
N PHE A 104 -1.74 -3.40 -16.24
CA PHE A 104 -1.40 -4.70 -15.68
C PHE A 104 -1.80 -4.81 -14.19
N LEU A 105 -1.94 -6.03 -13.67
CA LEU A 105 -2.28 -6.38 -12.29
C LEU A 105 -3.60 -5.74 -11.77
N GLY A 106 -4.47 -5.28 -12.68
CA GLY A 106 -5.73 -4.63 -12.30
C GLY A 106 -5.57 -3.20 -11.77
N PHE A 107 -4.41 -2.58 -11.96
CA PHE A 107 -4.09 -1.26 -11.42
C PHE A 107 -4.98 -0.15 -11.96
N ASP A 108 -5.31 -0.16 -13.27
CA ASP A 108 -6.22 0.85 -13.84
C ASP A 108 -7.62 0.74 -13.24
N THR A 109 -8.12 -0.49 -13.01
CA THR A 109 -9.42 -0.70 -12.39
C THR A 109 -9.43 -0.21 -10.95
N LEU A 110 -8.36 -0.48 -10.18
CA LEU A 110 -8.19 0.03 -8.83
C LEU A 110 -8.13 1.56 -8.82
N SER A 111 -7.34 2.16 -9.72
CA SER A 111 -7.18 3.62 -9.84
C SER A 111 -8.51 4.31 -10.14
N GLN A 112 -9.30 3.77 -11.08
CA GLN A 112 -10.63 4.29 -11.44
C GLN A 112 -11.60 4.21 -10.27
N ALA A 113 -11.61 3.08 -9.56
CA ALA A 113 -12.47 2.90 -8.40
C ALA A 113 -12.13 3.88 -7.26
N VAL A 114 -10.84 4.03 -6.94
CA VAL A 114 -10.37 5.00 -5.93
C VAL A 114 -10.68 6.44 -6.35
N ALA A 115 -10.45 6.80 -7.62
CA ALA A 115 -10.76 8.12 -8.15
C ALA A 115 -12.25 8.47 -8.00
N SER A 116 -13.15 7.49 -8.16
CA SER A 116 -14.59 7.69 -7.96
C SER A 116 -14.93 8.03 -6.50
N TYR A 117 -14.30 7.38 -5.53
CA TYR A 117 -14.45 7.71 -4.11
C TYR A 117 -13.91 9.09 -3.79
N TRP A 118 -12.76 9.46 -4.32
CA TRP A 118 -12.16 10.78 -4.10
C TRP A 118 -12.99 11.90 -4.74
N GLN A 119 -13.61 11.64 -5.90
CA GLN A 119 -14.55 12.59 -6.51
C GLN A 119 -15.72 12.92 -5.58
N ALA A 120 -16.22 11.97 -4.79
CA ALA A 120 -17.32 12.20 -3.84
C ALA A 120 -16.96 13.16 -2.69
N ILE A 121 -15.67 13.40 -2.46
CA ILE A 121 -15.15 14.37 -1.49
C ILE A 121 -14.54 15.61 -2.15
N GLY A 122 -14.76 15.82 -3.47
CA GLY A 122 -14.31 16.99 -4.21
C GLY A 122 -12.91 16.89 -4.82
N VAL A 123 -12.23 15.75 -4.71
CA VAL A 123 -10.89 15.57 -5.29
C VAL A 123 -11.01 15.04 -6.72
N LYS A 124 -10.62 15.87 -7.70
CA LYS A 124 -10.63 15.54 -9.11
C LYS A 124 -9.35 14.80 -9.50
N THR A 125 -9.47 13.52 -9.79
CA THR A 125 -8.33 12.67 -10.09
C THR A 125 -8.20 12.42 -11.59
N THR A 126 -7.03 12.71 -12.15
CA THR A 126 -6.62 12.31 -13.50
C THR A 126 -5.74 11.06 -13.42
N ILE A 127 -6.06 10.05 -14.21
CA ILE A 127 -5.31 8.79 -14.27
C ILE A 127 -4.45 8.80 -15.54
N ASP A 128 -3.13 8.78 -15.37
CA ASP A 128 -2.18 8.65 -16.47
C ASP A 128 -1.66 7.20 -16.51
N SER A 129 -2.30 6.38 -17.34
CA SER A 129 -1.97 4.96 -17.47
C SER A 129 -0.85 4.75 -18.48
N LYS A 130 0.20 4.06 -18.08
CA LYS A 130 1.36 3.72 -18.93
C LYS A 130 1.26 2.29 -19.43
N PRO A 131 1.31 2.06 -20.74
CA PRO A 131 1.03 0.75 -21.34
C PRO A 131 2.10 -0.32 -21.04
N SER A 132 3.32 0.10 -20.67
CA SER A 132 4.42 -0.81 -20.37
C SER A 132 5.05 -0.58 -19.00
N VAL A 133 5.66 -1.62 -18.44
CA VAL A 133 6.42 -1.52 -17.17
C VAL A 133 7.53 -0.49 -17.27
N ALA A 134 8.25 -0.42 -18.40
CA ALA A 134 9.32 0.54 -18.61
C ALA A 134 8.83 1.99 -18.57
N GLU A 135 7.70 2.28 -19.21
CA GLU A 135 7.09 3.61 -19.18
C GLU A 135 6.53 3.96 -17.80
N PHE A 136 5.93 2.98 -17.10
CA PHE A 136 5.50 3.17 -15.72
C PHE A 136 6.68 3.52 -14.79
N LEU A 137 7.79 2.78 -14.86
CA LEU A 137 8.99 3.06 -14.07
C LEU A 137 9.62 4.41 -14.42
N THR A 138 9.62 4.79 -15.71
CA THR A 138 10.04 6.11 -16.15
C THR A 138 9.12 7.20 -15.59
N GLY A 139 7.81 6.98 -15.63
CA GLY A 139 6.81 7.84 -15.00
C GLY A 139 7.05 8.00 -13.51
N LEU A 140 7.25 6.89 -12.80
CA LEU A 140 7.48 6.87 -11.35
C LEU A 140 8.66 7.76 -10.93
N SER A 141 9.76 7.70 -11.68
CA SER A 141 10.97 8.50 -11.42
C SER A 141 10.92 9.93 -11.96
N SER A 142 9.88 10.30 -12.71
CA SER A 142 9.79 11.61 -13.38
C SER A 142 9.55 12.78 -12.43
N GLY A 143 9.03 12.54 -11.23
CA GLY A 143 8.62 13.57 -10.28
C GLY A 143 7.41 14.41 -10.74
N LYS A 144 6.55 13.88 -11.63
CA LYS A 144 5.40 14.60 -12.20
C LYS A 144 4.06 14.25 -11.59
N TYR A 145 3.99 13.22 -10.74
CA TYR A 145 2.75 12.69 -10.20
C TYR A 145 2.63 12.94 -8.71
N GLY A 146 1.42 13.26 -8.24
CA GLY A 146 1.13 13.34 -6.82
C GLY A 146 1.09 11.97 -6.16
N GLY A 147 0.74 10.93 -6.91
CA GLY A 147 0.73 9.55 -6.44
C GLY A 147 0.83 8.54 -7.59
N ALA A 148 1.04 7.29 -7.23
CA ALA A 148 1.04 6.17 -8.17
C ALA A 148 0.33 4.96 -7.56
N VAL A 149 -0.35 4.18 -8.41
CA VAL A 149 -0.85 2.87 -8.00
C VAL A 149 0.31 1.95 -7.64
N ALA A 150 0.14 1.17 -6.61
CA ALA A 150 1.17 0.27 -6.09
C ALA A 150 0.60 -1.11 -5.74
N GLY A 151 1.40 -2.14 -6.03
CA GLY A 151 1.25 -3.47 -5.45
C GLY A 151 2.56 -3.80 -4.75
N LEU A 152 2.61 -3.60 -3.44
CA LEU A 152 3.84 -3.79 -2.67
C LEU A 152 3.81 -5.12 -1.92
N GLY A 153 4.96 -5.80 -1.91
CA GLY A 153 5.15 -7.00 -1.11
C GLY A 153 4.99 -6.69 0.37
N ALA A 154 3.92 -7.19 0.96
CA ALA A 154 3.47 -6.79 2.29
C ALA A 154 4.07 -7.61 3.44
N THR A 155 4.84 -8.63 3.11
CA THR A 155 5.60 -9.45 4.07
C THR A 155 7.10 -9.13 4.05
N THR A 156 7.46 -8.10 3.28
CA THR A 156 8.82 -7.59 3.20
C THR A 156 9.24 -7.03 4.57
N PRO A 157 10.47 -7.29 5.02
CA PRO A 157 10.99 -6.68 6.24
C PRO A 157 10.88 -5.16 6.24
N THR A 158 10.56 -4.59 7.40
CA THR A 158 10.30 -3.14 7.57
C THR A 158 11.42 -2.26 7.03
N LEU A 159 12.69 -2.66 7.22
CA LEU A 159 13.84 -1.93 6.66
C LEU A 159 13.87 -1.91 5.13
N ILE A 160 13.46 -3.00 4.49
CA ILE A 160 13.38 -3.07 3.02
C ILE A 160 12.25 -2.17 2.53
N THR A 161 11.08 -2.19 3.19
CA THR A 161 9.97 -1.29 2.89
C THR A 161 10.38 0.18 3.00
N TYR A 162 11.12 0.55 4.05
CA TYR A 162 11.67 1.90 4.17
C TYR A 162 12.61 2.23 3.00
N ASN A 163 13.58 1.36 2.71
CA ASN A 163 14.57 1.60 1.65
C ASN A 163 13.94 1.71 0.26
N CYS A 164 12.86 0.97 0.00
CA CYS A 164 12.11 1.03 -1.25
C CYS A 164 11.28 2.31 -1.38
N CYS A 165 10.58 2.72 -0.30
CA CYS A 165 9.44 3.60 -0.46
C CYS A 165 9.61 4.96 0.24
N PHE A 166 10.45 5.07 1.26
CA PHE A 166 10.56 6.29 2.06
C PHE A 166 11.94 6.91 2.09
N LYS A 167 12.99 6.12 1.86
CA LYS A 167 14.35 6.64 1.78
C LYS A 167 14.43 7.69 0.66
N PRO A 168 14.95 8.90 0.94
CA PRO A 168 15.09 9.93 -0.09
C PRO A 168 15.85 9.45 -1.32
N GLY A 169 15.23 9.56 -2.50
CA GLY A 169 15.78 9.10 -3.78
C GLY A 169 15.55 7.61 -4.07
N SER A 170 14.78 6.90 -3.26
CA SER A 170 14.29 5.56 -3.61
C SER A 170 13.26 5.63 -4.73
N ALA A 171 12.93 4.47 -5.32
CA ALA A 171 12.02 4.38 -6.47
C ALA A 171 10.65 5.02 -6.21
N TRP A 172 10.11 4.87 -4.99
CA TRP A 172 8.81 5.41 -4.57
C TRP A 172 8.94 6.73 -3.78
N ASN A 173 10.12 7.31 -3.72
CA ASN A 173 10.37 8.65 -3.20
C ASN A 173 11.29 9.44 -4.14
N PRO A 174 10.88 9.61 -5.42
CA PRO A 174 11.70 10.28 -6.43
C PRO A 174 11.92 11.77 -6.11
N SER A 175 10.98 12.39 -5.39
CA SER A 175 11.07 13.79 -4.95
C SER A 175 12.09 14.00 -3.82
N LYS A 176 12.72 12.94 -3.33
CA LYS A 176 13.69 12.95 -2.23
C LYS A 176 13.13 13.55 -0.94
N THR A 177 11.82 13.43 -0.73
CA THR A 177 11.14 13.96 0.44
C THR A 177 11.68 13.31 1.71
N PRO A 178 12.26 14.08 2.66
CA PRO A 178 12.66 13.54 3.94
C PRO A 178 11.41 13.28 4.81
N VAL A 179 11.48 12.26 5.65
CA VAL A 179 10.50 11.97 6.71
C VAL A 179 11.30 11.81 8.01
N PRO A 180 11.72 12.91 8.66
CA PRO A 180 12.71 12.87 9.75
C PRO A 180 12.32 11.97 10.92
N ASP A 181 11.06 12.01 11.35
CA ASP A 181 10.59 11.17 12.46
C ASP A 181 10.63 9.68 12.09
N LEU A 182 10.22 9.33 10.87
CA LEU A 182 10.34 7.96 10.38
C LEU A 182 11.80 7.54 10.29
N GLN A 183 12.69 8.43 9.83
CA GLN A 183 14.13 8.14 9.77
C GLN A 183 14.72 7.87 11.16
N ALA A 184 14.27 8.59 12.19
CA ALA A 184 14.69 8.37 13.57
C ALA A 184 14.23 6.97 14.07
N ILE A 185 12.98 6.58 13.79
CA ILE A 185 12.47 5.24 14.15
C ILE A 185 13.25 4.15 13.41
N ILE A 186 13.55 4.36 12.13
CA ILE A 186 14.34 3.42 11.31
C ILE A 186 15.78 3.29 11.82
N ALA A 187 16.42 4.39 12.20
CA ALA A 187 17.77 4.34 12.79
C ALA A 187 17.78 3.53 14.09
N LYS A 188 16.74 3.70 14.93
CA LYS A 188 16.53 2.88 16.12
C LYS A 188 16.33 1.40 15.75
N LEU A 189 15.50 1.10 14.74
CA LEU A 189 15.25 -0.27 14.28
C LEU A 189 16.57 -0.93 13.81
N ALA A 190 17.36 -0.23 13.02
CA ALA A 190 18.62 -0.73 12.50
C ALA A 190 19.68 -0.99 13.59
N ALA A 191 19.59 -0.28 14.71
CA ALA A 191 20.50 -0.44 15.85
C ALA A 191 19.98 -1.45 16.90
N THR A 192 18.76 -1.97 16.73
CA THR A 192 18.12 -2.89 17.67
C THR A 192 18.46 -4.33 17.29
N ASP A 193 18.77 -5.16 18.30
CA ASP A 193 18.98 -6.59 18.09
C ASP A 193 17.75 -7.24 17.44
N ALA A 194 17.96 -8.18 16.54
CA ALA A 194 16.89 -8.83 15.77
C ALA A 194 15.80 -9.46 16.66
N THR A 195 16.16 -9.96 17.85
CA THR A 195 15.22 -10.55 18.81
C THR A 195 14.32 -9.49 19.49
N GLN A 196 14.71 -8.22 19.46
CA GLN A 196 14.00 -7.08 20.06
C GLN A 196 13.43 -6.11 19.02
N ALA A 197 13.63 -6.37 17.75
CA ALA A 197 13.27 -5.47 16.65
C ALA A 197 11.74 -5.32 16.45
N GLY A 198 10.96 -6.35 16.74
CA GLY A 198 9.51 -6.39 16.50
C GLY A 198 8.73 -5.17 17.03
N PRO A 199 8.87 -4.77 18.31
CA PRO A 199 8.20 -3.57 18.82
C PRO A 199 8.57 -2.29 18.08
N VAL A 200 9.82 -2.15 17.62
CA VAL A 200 10.27 -0.96 16.86
C VAL A 200 9.75 -1.00 15.44
N ALA A 201 9.72 -2.18 14.80
CA ALA A 201 9.14 -2.36 13.48
C ALA A 201 7.63 -2.01 13.48
N LYS A 202 6.88 -2.36 14.53
CA LYS A 202 5.49 -1.93 14.70
C LYS A 202 5.34 -0.41 14.85
N GLN A 203 6.30 0.28 15.49
CA GLN A 203 6.29 1.74 15.55
C GLN A 203 6.44 2.36 14.14
N VAL A 204 7.25 1.75 13.27
CA VAL A 204 7.37 2.17 11.86
C VAL A 204 6.03 2.04 11.16
N ASN A 205 5.37 0.88 11.25
CA ASN A 205 4.05 0.66 10.66
C ASN A 205 3.02 1.66 11.18
N LYS A 206 2.95 1.84 12.49
CA LYS A 206 2.05 2.81 13.12
C LYS A 206 2.27 4.22 12.55
N TYR A 207 3.51 4.68 12.50
CA TYR A 207 3.83 6.01 11.96
C TYR A 207 3.39 6.15 10.49
N ILE A 208 3.72 5.17 9.63
CA ILE A 208 3.34 5.18 8.22
C ILE A 208 1.82 5.26 8.06
N THR A 209 1.09 4.49 8.86
CA THR A 209 -0.38 4.45 8.84
C THR A 209 -0.98 5.76 9.34
N GLU A 210 -0.56 6.25 10.51
CA GLU A 210 -1.09 7.48 11.11
C GLU A 210 -0.80 8.73 10.26
N GLN A 211 0.37 8.80 9.63
CA GLN A 211 0.73 9.87 8.70
C GLN A 211 0.14 9.69 7.29
N ALA A 212 -0.61 8.61 7.07
CA ALA A 212 -1.22 8.27 5.80
C ALA A 212 -0.21 8.39 4.64
N LEU A 213 0.97 7.78 4.77
CA LEU A 213 1.98 7.84 3.72
C LEU A 213 1.63 6.96 2.51
N PHE A 214 0.72 5.99 2.71
CA PHE A 214 0.08 5.16 1.69
C PHE A 214 -1.44 5.24 1.75
N VAL A 215 -2.09 4.73 0.71
CA VAL A 215 -3.51 4.40 0.67
C VAL A 215 -3.64 2.90 0.40
N PRO A 216 -3.44 2.04 1.40
CA PRO A 216 -3.68 0.61 1.26
C PRO A 216 -5.18 0.37 1.04
N VAL A 217 -5.53 -0.52 0.12
CA VAL A 217 -6.94 -0.82 -0.18
C VAL A 217 -7.28 -2.27 0.13
N LEU A 218 -6.55 -3.21 -0.48
CA LEU A 218 -6.82 -4.62 -0.31
C LEU A 218 -5.56 -5.47 -0.27
N ALA A 219 -5.56 -6.48 0.60
CA ALA A 219 -4.60 -7.56 0.55
C ALA A 219 -5.03 -8.60 -0.47
N THR A 220 -4.10 -9.05 -1.29
CA THR A 220 -4.33 -10.05 -2.32
C THR A 220 -3.53 -11.32 -2.05
N LYS A 221 -4.11 -12.47 -2.44
CA LYS A 221 -3.48 -13.78 -2.30
C LYS A 221 -2.80 -14.21 -3.59
N LEU A 222 -1.60 -14.75 -3.47
CA LEU A 222 -1.00 -15.57 -4.50
C LEU A 222 -1.52 -17.01 -4.33
N TYR A 223 -1.97 -17.61 -5.43
CA TYR A 223 -2.50 -18.96 -5.43
C TYR A 223 -1.62 -19.91 -6.23
N PHE A 224 -1.40 -21.10 -5.66
CA PHE A 224 -0.73 -22.22 -6.31
C PHE A 224 -1.75 -23.30 -6.62
N LEU A 225 -1.87 -23.65 -7.89
CA LEU A 225 -2.69 -24.72 -8.36
C LEU A 225 -1.82 -25.97 -8.48
N TYR A 226 -2.20 -27.07 -7.84
CA TYR A 226 -1.39 -28.28 -7.82
C TYR A 226 -2.21 -29.57 -7.93
N SER A 227 -1.54 -30.67 -8.29
CA SER A 227 -2.15 -31.98 -8.42
C SER A 227 -2.66 -32.50 -7.07
N PRO A 228 -3.85 -33.16 -7.01
CA PRO A 228 -4.28 -33.81 -5.78
C PRO A 228 -3.38 -35.01 -5.39
N LYS A 229 -2.49 -35.46 -6.31
CA LYS A 229 -1.55 -36.55 -6.08
C LYS A 229 -0.31 -36.14 -5.28
N ILE A 230 -0.19 -34.86 -4.94
CA ILE A 230 0.90 -34.34 -4.10
C ILE A 230 0.35 -33.63 -2.86
N SER A 231 1.18 -33.54 -1.83
CA SER A 231 0.95 -32.82 -0.58
C SER A 231 2.17 -31.97 -0.21
N GLY A 232 2.08 -31.17 0.86
CA GLY A 232 3.20 -30.30 1.28
C GLY A 232 3.34 -29.00 0.48
N VAL A 233 2.37 -28.66 -0.39
CA VAL A 233 2.33 -27.37 -1.09
C VAL A 233 1.79 -26.31 -0.14
N THR A 234 2.68 -25.77 0.70
CA THR A 234 2.35 -24.80 1.75
C THR A 234 3.13 -23.50 1.55
N PRO A 235 2.62 -22.54 0.75
CA PRO A 235 3.24 -21.22 0.66
C PRO A 235 3.10 -20.52 2.00
N THR A 236 4.13 -19.78 2.42
CA THR A 236 4.13 -18.98 3.65
C THR A 236 4.26 -17.49 3.33
N ALA A 237 3.96 -16.65 4.30
CA ALA A 237 4.07 -15.20 4.14
C ALA A 237 5.51 -14.74 3.87
N THR A 238 6.50 -15.47 4.36
CA THR A 238 7.93 -15.18 4.17
C THR A 238 8.54 -15.91 2.97
N GLU A 239 7.90 -17.01 2.52
CA GLU A 239 8.32 -17.79 1.37
C GLU A 239 7.15 -17.89 0.38
N ALA A 240 7.11 -16.96 -0.55
CA ALA A 240 6.05 -16.88 -1.57
C ALA A 240 5.92 -18.15 -2.40
N SER A 241 7.04 -18.83 -2.67
CA SER A 241 7.05 -20.12 -3.38
C SER A 241 7.07 -21.26 -2.38
N PRO A 242 6.19 -22.27 -2.54
CA PRO A 242 6.25 -23.46 -1.70
C PRO A 242 7.63 -24.11 -1.78
N ASN A 243 8.18 -24.50 -0.64
CA ASN A 243 9.46 -25.18 -0.61
C ASN A 243 9.31 -26.58 -1.27
N ILE A 244 10.07 -26.77 -2.34
CA ILE A 244 10.02 -28.02 -3.12
C ILE A 244 10.40 -29.26 -2.30
N LEU A 245 11.21 -29.11 -1.27
CA LEU A 245 11.61 -30.21 -0.38
C LEU A 245 10.46 -30.74 0.49
N ASN A 246 9.40 -29.96 0.66
CA ASN A 246 8.21 -30.34 1.41
C ASN A 246 7.15 -31.02 0.51
N ILE A 247 7.36 -31.00 -0.80
CA ILE A 247 6.38 -31.57 -1.75
C ILE A 247 6.63 -33.07 -1.87
N VAL A 248 5.64 -33.85 -1.46
CA VAL A 248 5.70 -35.32 -1.45
C VAL A 248 4.45 -35.90 -2.13
N PRO A 249 4.46 -37.16 -2.58
CA PRO A 249 3.26 -37.84 -3.02
C PRO A 249 2.17 -37.79 -1.95
N ALA A 250 0.92 -37.54 -2.35
CA ALA A 250 -0.21 -37.64 -1.42
C ALA A 250 -0.47 -39.14 -1.10
N GLN A 251 -0.70 -39.43 0.16
CA GLN A 251 -1.11 -40.75 0.62
C GLN A 251 -2.57 -41.04 0.24
#